data_c3994c49adbc70d88250c3ebd076e8b9
#
_entry.id   c3994c49adbc70d88250c3ebd076e8b9
#
_cell.length_a   1.000
_cell.length_b   1.000
_cell.length_c   1.000
_cell.angle_alpha   90.00
_cell.angle_beta   90.00
_cell.angle_gamma   90.00
#
_symmetry.space_group_name_H-M   'P 1'
#
loop_
_entity.id
_entity.type
_entity.pdbx_description
1 polymer ?
#
loop_
_entity_poly.entity_id
_entity_poly.type
_entity_poly.pdbx_seq_one_letter_code
_entity_poly.pdbx_strand_id
1 'polypeptide(L)'
;MHFALPPRKTSFPPPYARVSAKNSSERRRRQVQYLGYLVFGVLTLYLIVSFFTSGNTPTQHGPIAEDASVLLVTVLDEDSMTEEYISIIKTNRDDYARRHGAWACQLLRDLPTDQRTGYQTFYTNVSTYTHLTRPSPASWSMVPALRHALTSYSDVDYVWYLTPHALIMNPSISLYDHVFVNLTNLMQKDIPVVPPDSVIHTFSHLRPSQVYLILTQDQDNVAHTSFILRNTAAILVAEDIPKDSWSQYFLDVWFDPLYRAYAFQKAENHALEHIIQWHPTVLAKLAMVDQRLINSYNYENAPSDAAVNLEAHAQKHESRWQKGDLVINFKGCAAAKERDCEKEIKQFYQIWQDEVAHLDGRSNPGKAQAA
;
A
#
# COMPACT_ATOMS: atom_id res chain seq x y z
N MET A 1 8.28 -82.41 -67.93
CA MET A 1 7.05 -81.59 -68.04
C MET A 1 7.40 -80.12 -67.80
N HIS A 2 7.43 -79.33 -68.91
CA HIS A 2 7.70 -77.88 -68.79
C HIS A 2 6.38 -77.12 -68.77
N PHE A 3 6.12 -76.44 -67.69
CA PHE A 3 5.00 -75.54 -67.66
C PHE A 3 5.42 -74.19 -68.25
N ALA A 4 4.85 -73.80 -69.37
CA ALA A 4 5.04 -72.51 -69.98
C ALA A 4 4.19 -71.44 -69.22
N LEU A 5 4.84 -70.40 -68.74
CA LEU A 5 4.18 -69.27 -68.17
C LEU A 5 3.44 -68.46 -69.25
N PRO A 6 2.23 -67.97 -69.00
CA PRO A 6 1.49 -67.16 -69.98
C PRO A 6 2.18 -65.78 -70.18
N PRO A 7 2.09 -65.20 -71.40
CA PRO A 7 2.75 -63.96 -71.74
C PRO A 7 2.14 -62.79 -70.98
N ARG A 8 3.01 -61.93 -70.38
CA ARG A 8 2.60 -60.66 -69.75
C ARG A 8 1.91 -59.79 -70.80
N LYS A 9 0.65 -59.40 -70.52
CA LYS A 9 -0.04 -58.35 -71.28
C LYS A 9 0.54 -57.01 -70.87
N THR A 10 1.42 -56.48 -71.70
CA THR A 10 1.83 -55.04 -71.58
C THR A 10 0.78 -54.23 -72.33
N SER A 11 -0.21 -53.71 -71.59
CA SER A 11 -1.13 -52.74 -72.14
C SER A 11 -0.53 -51.37 -71.96
N PHE A 12 0.08 -50.80 -72.96
CA PHE A 12 0.30 -49.32 -72.98
C PHE A 12 -1.04 -48.65 -73.19
N PRO A 13 -1.34 -47.60 -72.43
CA PRO A 13 -2.55 -46.79 -72.64
C PRO A 13 -2.45 -46.16 -74.05
N PRO A 14 -3.60 -45.96 -74.72
CA PRO A 14 -3.62 -45.35 -76.05
C PRO A 14 -3.16 -43.87 -75.96
N PRO A 15 -2.49 -43.36 -77.05
CA PRO A 15 -1.87 -42.06 -77.09
C PRO A 15 -2.83 -40.85 -76.94
N TYR A 16 -4.13 -41.06 -76.80
CA TYR A 16 -5.16 -40.03 -76.66
C TYR A 16 -5.89 -40.08 -75.34
N ALA A 17 -5.34 -40.64 -74.33
CA ALA A 17 -5.96 -40.49 -72.99
C ALA A 17 -5.91 -39.05 -72.64
N ARG A 18 -7.07 -38.38 -72.67
CA ARG A 18 -7.28 -36.99 -72.17
C ARG A 18 -6.69 -36.92 -70.77
N VAL A 19 -5.70 -36.02 -70.57
CA VAL A 19 -5.20 -35.72 -69.28
C VAL A 19 -6.42 -35.26 -68.47
N SER A 20 -6.81 -36.06 -67.50
CA SER A 20 -7.96 -35.91 -66.69
C SER A 20 -7.89 -34.53 -65.97
N ALA A 21 -9.00 -33.79 -66.06
CA ALA A 21 -9.18 -32.50 -65.33
C ALA A 21 -9.03 -32.63 -63.79
N LYS A 22 -8.70 -33.81 -63.32
CA LYS A 22 -8.47 -34.15 -61.90
C LYS A 22 -7.29 -33.39 -61.27
N ASN A 23 -6.26 -33.05 -62.08
CA ASN A 23 -5.05 -32.36 -61.56
C ASN A 23 -5.32 -30.85 -61.24
N SER A 24 -6.28 -30.21 -61.89
CA SER A 24 -6.59 -28.80 -61.63
C SER A 24 -7.39 -28.66 -60.35
N SER A 25 -8.29 -29.57 -60.05
CA SER A 25 -9.07 -29.55 -58.82
C SER A 25 -8.23 -29.89 -57.58
N GLU A 26 -7.27 -30.79 -57.69
CA GLU A 26 -6.35 -31.10 -56.59
C GLU A 26 -5.37 -29.95 -56.32
N ARG A 27 -4.84 -29.28 -57.37
CA ARG A 27 -4.03 -28.08 -57.20
C ARG A 27 -4.81 -26.97 -56.51
N ARG A 28 -6.05 -26.72 -56.92
CA ARG A 28 -6.93 -25.71 -56.30
C ARG A 28 -7.24 -26.07 -54.85
N ARG A 29 -7.50 -27.34 -54.55
CA ARG A 29 -7.75 -27.82 -53.19
C ARG A 29 -6.51 -27.66 -52.29
N ARG A 30 -5.29 -27.99 -52.80
CA ARG A 30 -4.07 -27.72 -52.05
C ARG A 30 -3.81 -26.23 -51.85
N GLN A 31 -4.08 -25.38 -52.84
CA GLN A 31 -3.95 -23.91 -52.68
C GLN A 31 -4.89 -23.38 -51.64
N VAL A 32 -6.14 -23.83 -51.59
CA VAL A 32 -7.10 -23.46 -50.56
C VAL A 32 -6.67 -23.95 -49.18
N GLN A 33 -6.09 -25.17 -49.09
CA GLN A 33 -5.55 -25.67 -47.84
C GLN A 33 -4.34 -24.83 -47.34
N TYR A 34 -3.40 -24.49 -48.23
CA TYR A 34 -2.26 -23.65 -47.88
C TYR A 34 -2.69 -22.24 -47.46
N LEU A 35 -3.68 -21.67 -48.14
CA LEU A 35 -4.29 -20.37 -47.74
C LEU A 35 -4.94 -20.46 -46.37
N GLY A 36 -5.65 -21.57 -46.10
CA GLY A 36 -6.24 -21.86 -44.78
C GLY A 36 -5.19 -21.96 -43.67
N TYR A 37 -4.09 -22.65 -43.91
CA TYR A 37 -2.98 -22.73 -42.94
C TYR A 37 -2.28 -21.39 -42.72
N LEU A 38 -2.15 -20.58 -43.78
CA LEU A 38 -1.55 -19.25 -43.69
C LEU A 38 -2.43 -18.32 -42.87
N VAL A 39 -3.73 -18.30 -43.12
CA VAL A 39 -4.70 -17.50 -42.34
C VAL A 39 -4.74 -17.96 -40.90
N PHE A 40 -4.76 -19.29 -40.66
CA PHE A 40 -4.72 -19.83 -39.30
C PHE A 40 -3.42 -19.49 -38.59
N GLY A 41 -2.28 -19.57 -39.26
CA GLY A 41 -0.95 -19.20 -38.73
C GLY A 41 -0.88 -17.69 -38.37
N VAL A 42 -1.42 -16.82 -39.23
CA VAL A 42 -1.48 -15.40 -38.96
C VAL A 42 -2.42 -15.10 -37.79
N LEU A 43 -3.57 -15.79 -37.72
CA LEU A 43 -4.52 -15.61 -36.61
C LEU A 43 -3.93 -16.08 -35.27
N THR A 44 -3.26 -17.24 -35.27
CA THR A 44 -2.57 -17.74 -34.06
C THR A 44 -1.43 -16.83 -33.63
N LEU A 45 -0.64 -16.32 -34.58
CA LEU A 45 0.42 -15.36 -34.30
C LEU A 45 -0.18 -14.04 -33.74
N TYR A 46 -1.25 -13.56 -34.33
CA TYR A 46 -1.99 -12.40 -33.82
C TYR A 46 -2.51 -12.62 -32.41
N LEU A 47 -3.11 -13.78 -32.13
CA LEU A 47 -3.59 -14.12 -30.78
C LEU A 47 -2.44 -14.26 -29.80
N ILE A 48 -1.31 -14.85 -30.19
CA ILE A 48 -0.13 -14.95 -29.35
C ILE A 48 0.44 -13.55 -29.07
N VAL A 49 0.65 -12.72 -30.09
CA VAL A 49 1.12 -11.35 -29.92
C VAL A 49 0.12 -10.54 -29.10
N SER A 50 -1.18 -10.65 -29.35
CA SER A 50 -2.22 -10.01 -28.57
C SER A 50 -2.22 -10.49 -27.11
N PHE A 51 -2.01 -11.77 -26.86
CA PHE A 51 -1.89 -12.31 -25.50
C PHE A 51 -0.65 -11.78 -24.77
N PHE A 52 0.49 -11.69 -25.46
CA PHE A 52 1.72 -11.11 -24.89
C PHE A 52 1.70 -9.58 -24.83
N THR A 53 0.94 -8.91 -25.67
CA THR A 53 0.77 -7.44 -25.62
C THR A 53 -0.42 -7.00 -24.78
N SER A 54 -1.49 -7.80 -24.64
CA SER A 54 -2.59 -7.58 -23.69
C SER A 54 -2.25 -7.98 -22.25
N GLY A 55 -1.24 -8.83 -22.06
CA GLY A 55 -0.70 -9.12 -20.75
C GLY A 55 0.27 -8.01 -20.36
N ASN A 56 -0.18 -7.09 -19.51
CA ASN A 56 0.61 -6.01 -18.92
C ASN A 56 0.85 -4.78 -19.81
N THR A 57 -0.19 -4.07 -20.19
CA THR A 57 -0.08 -2.64 -19.98
C THR A 57 -0.10 -2.46 -18.45
N PRO A 58 1.04 -2.13 -17.81
CA PRO A 58 0.96 -1.60 -16.47
C PRO A 58 0.05 -0.39 -16.63
N THR A 59 -1.06 -0.36 -15.91
CA THR A 59 -1.83 0.86 -15.73
C THR A 59 -0.77 1.90 -15.37
N GLN A 60 -0.44 2.77 -16.31
CA GLN A 60 0.43 3.91 -16.06
C GLN A 60 -0.41 4.83 -15.18
N HIS A 61 -0.39 4.53 -13.87
CA HIS A 61 -0.79 5.53 -12.91
C HIS A 61 0.17 6.69 -13.14
N GLY A 62 -0.38 7.84 -13.52
CA GLY A 62 0.36 9.07 -13.64
C GLY A 62 1.15 9.38 -12.37
N PRO A 63 2.01 10.38 -12.39
CA PRO A 63 2.64 10.88 -11.16
C PRO A 63 1.55 11.15 -10.13
N ILE A 64 1.87 10.95 -8.84
CA ILE A 64 0.94 11.24 -7.75
C ILE A 64 0.54 12.70 -7.87
N ALA A 65 -0.75 12.98 -7.88
CA ALA A 65 -1.27 14.33 -8.07
C ALA A 65 -0.94 15.21 -6.84
N GLU A 66 -0.64 16.48 -7.07
CA GLU A 66 -0.34 17.45 -6.01
C GLU A 66 -1.55 17.66 -5.07
N ASP A 67 -2.75 17.46 -5.57
CA ASP A 67 -4.02 17.58 -4.87
C ASP A 67 -4.53 16.23 -4.33
N ALA A 68 -3.66 15.23 -4.21
CA ALA A 68 -4.04 13.91 -3.69
C ALA A 68 -4.73 14.01 -2.33
N SER A 69 -5.93 13.46 -2.26
CA SER A 69 -6.74 13.43 -1.04
C SER A 69 -6.26 12.35 -0.08
N VAL A 70 -6.22 12.67 1.22
CA VAL A 70 -5.73 11.77 2.27
C VAL A 70 -6.75 11.67 3.40
N LEU A 71 -7.07 10.43 3.80
CA LEU A 71 -7.88 10.15 4.97
C LEU A 71 -6.99 9.67 6.12
N LEU A 72 -6.91 10.46 7.19
CA LEU A 72 -6.25 10.06 8.43
C LEU A 72 -7.18 9.15 9.22
N VAL A 73 -6.77 7.91 9.44
CA VAL A 73 -7.55 6.92 10.18
C VAL A 73 -6.90 6.67 11.54
N THR A 74 -7.69 6.83 12.61
CA THR A 74 -7.28 6.52 13.98
C THR A 74 -8.34 5.69 14.66
N VAL A 75 -7.93 4.57 15.25
CA VAL A 75 -8.79 3.69 16.05
C VAL A 75 -8.54 4.00 17.53
N LEU A 76 -9.57 4.48 18.21
CA LEU A 76 -9.53 4.87 19.60
C LEU A 76 -10.01 3.72 20.48
N ASP A 77 -9.44 3.57 21.65
CA ASP A 77 -9.95 2.70 22.71
C ASP A 77 -10.57 3.58 23.82
N GLU A 78 -11.82 4.00 23.57
CA GLU A 78 -12.52 4.92 24.45
C GLU A 78 -12.77 4.36 25.85
N ASP A 79 -12.70 3.01 26.01
CA ASP A 79 -12.86 2.38 27.31
C ASP A 79 -11.58 2.47 28.17
N SER A 80 -10.40 2.60 27.53
CA SER A 80 -9.10 2.66 28.23
C SER A 80 -8.46 4.06 28.22
N MET A 81 -8.91 4.97 27.36
CA MET A 81 -8.36 6.31 27.20
C MET A 81 -9.22 7.35 27.90
N THR A 82 -8.59 8.37 28.50
CA THR A 82 -9.32 9.51 29.07
C THR A 82 -9.88 10.41 27.97
N GLU A 83 -10.96 11.14 28.27
CA GLU A 83 -11.54 12.11 27.33
C GLU A 83 -10.52 13.20 26.93
N GLU A 84 -9.66 13.60 27.87
CA GLU A 84 -8.60 14.58 27.62
C GLU A 84 -7.59 14.03 26.59
N TYR A 85 -7.16 12.77 26.78
CA TYR A 85 -6.26 12.11 25.84
C TYR A 85 -6.85 12.02 24.43
N ILE A 86 -8.11 11.62 24.32
CA ILE A 86 -8.84 11.53 23.05
C ILE A 86 -8.98 12.92 22.40
N SER A 87 -9.26 13.95 23.21
CA SER A 87 -9.35 15.33 22.72
C SER A 87 -8.03 15.84 22.14
N ILE A 88 -6.91 15.56 22.78
CA ILE A 88 -5.55 15.87 22.28
C ILE A 88 -5.32 15.23 20.91
N ILE A 89 -5.62 13.94 20.80
CA ILE A 89 -5.44 13.19 19.56
C ILE A 89 -6.28 13.79 18.42
N LYS A 90 -7.57 14.00 18.66
CA LYS A 90 -8.49 14.55 17.66
C LYS A 90 -8.05 15.96 17.24
N THR A 91 -7.77 16.84 18.21
CA THR A 91 -7.33 18.22 17.92
C THR A 91 -6.08 18.27 17.04
N ASN A 92 -5.09 17.42 17.34
CA ASN A 92 -3.85 17.36 16.57
C ASN A 92 -4.09 16.94 15.11
N ARG A 93 -4.89 15.93 14.88
CA ARG A 93 -5.18 15.41 13.53
C ARG A 93 -6.12 16.31 12.75
N ASP A 94 -7.13 16.85 13.40
CA ASP A 94 -8.09 17.76 12.76
C ASP A 94 -7.42 19.07 12.34
N ASP A 95 -6.48 19.58 13.16
CA ASP A 95 -5.67 20.75 12.76
C ASP A 95 -4.82 20.45 11.53
N TYR A 96 -4.16 19.29 11.50
CA TYR A 96 -3.37 18.87 10.36
C TYR A 96 -4.23 18.69 9.09
N ALA A 97 -5.35 17.99 9.21
CA ALA A 97 -6.27 17.80 8.10
C ALA A 97 -6.83 19.15 7.59
N ARG A 98 -7.19 20.04 8.49
CA ARG A 98 -7.68 21.39 8.15
C ARG A 98 -6.64 22.21 7.39
N ARG A 99 -5.36 22.13 7.78
CA ARG A 99 -4.27 22.89 7.13
C ARG A 99 -4.03 22.42 5.69
N HIS A 100 -4.11 21.13 5.46
CA HIS A 100 -3.83 20.52 4.16
C HIS A 100 -5.10 20.21 3.33
N GLY A 101 -6.28 20.37 3.92
CA GLY A 101 -7.58 20.25 3.23
C GLY A 101 -8.13 21.58 2.70
N ALA A 102 -7.62 22.73 3.18
CA ALA A 102 -8.28 24.02 3.02
C ALA A 102 -8.10 24.69 1.65
N TRP A 103 -7.12 24.32 0.83
CA TRP A 103 -6.88 25.01 -0.44
C TRP A 103 -7.99 24.77 -1.47
N ALA A 104 -8.56 23.58 -1.48
CA ALA A 104 -9.69 23.25 -2.37
C ALA A 104 -11.01 23.86 -1.87
N CYS A 105 -11.23 23.94 -0.57
CA CYS A 105 -12.50 24.37 0.03
C CYS A 105 -12.79 25.86 -0.12
N GLN A 106 -11.78 26.73 -0.27
CA GLN A 106 -11.97 28.18 -0.37
C GLN A 106 -12.38 28.62 -1.79
N LEU A 107 -11.95 27.89 -2.83
CA LEU A 107 -12.33 28.13 -4.23
C LEU A 107 -13.63 27.41 -4.62
N LEU A 108 -14.05 26.40 -3.86
CA LEU A 108 -15.11 25.46 -4.23
C LEU A 108 -16.30 25.48 -3.28
N ARG A 109 -16.55 26.61 -2.61
CA ARG A 109 -17.69 26.78 -1.68
C ARG A 109 -19.07 26.54 -2.31
N ASP A 110 -19.12 26.53 -3.63
CA ASP A 110 -20.35 26.35 -4.43
C ASP A 110 -20.47 24.99 -5.14
N LEU A 111 -19.54 24.04 -4.88
CA LEU A 111 -19.62 22.70 -5.45
C LEU A 111 -20.39 21.72 -4.56
N PRO A 112 -21.07 20.72 -5.18
CA PRO A 112 -21.78 19.68 -4.43
C PRO A 112 -20.84 18.92 -3.50
N THR A 113 -21.36 18.44 -2.38
CA THR A 113 -20.67 17.80 -1.25
C THR A 113 -19.90 16.52 -1.59
N ASP A 114 -19.94 16.07 -2.83
CA ASP A 114 -19.32 14.83 -3.33
C ASP A 114 -17.90 14.99 -3.92
N GLN A 115 -17.37 16.22 -3.96
CA GLN A 115 -16.00 16.50 -4.41
C GLN A 115 -15.15 17.09 -3.26
N ARG A 116 -14.97 16.32 -2.19
CA ARG A 116 -14.10 16.70 -1.07
C ARG A 116 -12.65 16.37 -1.42
N THR A 117 -11.97 17.30 -2.07
CA THR A 117 -10.52 17.24 -2.25
C THR A 117 -9.83 17.70 -0.98
N GLY A 118 -8.73 17.04 -0.61
CA GLY A 118 -7.90 17.42 0.54
C GLY A 118 -7.87 16.37 1.65
N TYR A 119 -7.36 16.77 2.82
CA TYR A 119 -7.18 15.85 3.94
C TYR A 119 -8.42 15.81 4.82
N GLN A 120 -8.77 14.61 5.27
CA GLN A 120 -9.92 14.33 6.11
C GLN A 120 -9.50 13.45 7.29
N THR A 121 -10.33 13.40 8.34
CA THR A 121 -10.10 12.52 9.50
C THR A 121 -11.25 11.52 9.64
N PHE A 122 -10.90 10.29 10.04
CA PHE A 122 -11.83 9.24 10.39
C PHE A 122 -11.45 8.63 11.73
N TYR A 123 -12.34 8.76 12.69
CA TYR A 123 -12.20 8.20 14.03
C TYR A 123 -13.21 7.09 14.24
N THR A 124 -12.77 6.02 14.86
CA THR A 124 -13.63 4.89 15.21
C THR A 124 -13.18 4.27 16.51
N ASN A 125 -14.08 3.55 17.20
CA ASN A 125 -13.78 2.91 18.46
C ASN A 125 -13.43 1.43 18.24
N VAL A 126 -12.48 0.90 19.01
CA VAL A 126 -12.16 -0.53 19.09
C VAL A 126 -13.41 -1.38 19.32
N SER A 127 -14.31 -0.93 20.19
CA SER A 127 -15.55 -1.63 20.54
C SER A 127 -16.45 -1.90 19.34
N THR A 128 -16.42 -1.05 18.31
CA THR A 128 -17.19 -1.21 17.07
C THR A 128 -16.86 -2.51 16.34
N TYR A 129 -15.62 -2.98 16.43
CA TYR A 129 -15.13 -4.16 15.72
C TYR A 129 -14.94 -5.38 16.60
N THR A 130 -15.25 -5.31 17.89
CA THR A 130 -15.06 -6.41 18.85
C THR A 130 -15.75 -7.70 18.41
N HIS A 131 -16.92 -7.60 17.77
CA HIS A 131 -17.65 -8.77 17.26
C HIS A 131 -16.95 -9.47 16.08
N LEU A 132 -16.09 -8.75 15.35
CA LEU A 132 -15.29 -9.29 14.25
C LEU A 132 -13.93 -9.83 14.74
N THR A 133 -13.35 -9.22 15.76
CA THR A 133 -12.00 -9.54 16.22
C THR A 133 -11.92 -10.66 17.22
N ARG A 134 -12.95 -10.89 18.05
CA ARG A 134 -12.93 -11.97 19.06
C ARG A 134 -12.72 -13.35 18.43
N PRO A 135 -11.91 -14.24 19.06
CA PRO A 135 -11.21 -14.08 20.35
C PRO A 135 -9.83 -13.42 20.26
N SER A 136 -9.44 -12.86 19.11
CA SER A 136 -8.13 -12.22 18.90
C SER A 136 -7.99 -10.93 19.72
N PRO A 137 -6.75 -10.43 19.95
CA PRO A 137 -6.52 -9.16 20.64
C PRO A 137 -7.24 -7.97 19.99
N ALA A 138 -7.54 -6.95 20.80
CA ALA A 138 -8.23 -5.74 20.38
C ALA A 138 -7.45 -4.93 19.31
N SER A 139 -6.13 -5.07 19.28
CA SER A 139 -5.25 -4.45 18.27
C SER A 139 -5.62 -4.80 16.81
N TRP A 140 -6.21 -5.98 16.60
CA TRP A 140 -6.75 -6.37 15.29
C TRP A 140 -7.86 -5.45 14.77
N SER A 141 -8.48 -4.63 15.62
CA SER A 141 -9.56 -3.70 15.22
C SER A 141 -9.12 -2.70 14.17
N MET A 142 -7.83 -2.43 14.06
CA MET A 142 -7.25 -1.57 13.04
C MET A 142 -7.59 -2.03 11.62
N VAL A 143 -7.53 -3.33 11.35
CA VAL A 143 -7.71 -3.86 9.99
C VAL A 143 -9.15 -3.70 9.49
N PRO A 144 -10.21 -4.13 10.22
CA PRO A 144 -11.58 -3.85 9.80
C PRO A 144 -11.93 -2.35 9.84
N ALA A 145 -11.29 -1.55 10.69
CA ALA A 145 -11.46 -0.10 10.68
C ALA A 145 -10.97 0.55 9.39
N LEU A 146 -9.80 0.14 8.90
CA LEU A 146 -9.26 0.58 7.61
C LEU A 146 -10.16 0.16 6.44
N ARG A 147 -10.69 -1.07 6.49
CA ARG A 147 -11.64 -1.53 5.47
C ARG A 147 -12.93 -0.71 5.48
N HIS A 148 -13.44 -0.38 6.67
CA HIS A 148 -14.59 0.50 6.84
C HIS A 148 -14.30 1.89 6.28
N ALA A 149 -13.14 2.46 6.59
CA ALA A 149 -12.70 3.76 6.08
C ALA A 149 -12.64 3.77 4.54
N LEU A 150 -11.98 2.79 3.91
CA LEU A 150 -11.91 2.66 2.45
C LEU A 150 -13.28 2.50 1.77
N THR A 151 -14.23 1.89 2.46
CA THR A 151 -15.60 1.71 1.93
C THR A 151 -16.40 2.99 2.04
N SER A 152 -16.28 3.71 3.16
CA SER A 152 -17.06 4.92 3.45
C SER A 152 -16.52 6.16 2.74
N TYR A 153 -15.22 6.18 2.43
CA TYR A 153 -14.51 7.27 1.76
C TYR A 153 -13.88 6.75 0.47
N SER A 154 -14.72 6.31 -0.45
CA SER A 154 -14.27 5.71 -1.71
C SER A 154 -13.58 6.69 -2.67
N ASP A 155 -13.72 7.99 -2.44
CA ASP A 155 -13.20 9.09 -3.22
C ASP A 155 -11.80 9.57 -2.81
N VAL A 156 -11.30 9.15 -1.63
CA VAL A 156 -9.94 9.52 -1.21
C VAL A 156 -8.87 8.67 -1.92
N ASP A 157 -7.73 9.29 -2.24
CA ASP A 157 -6.62 8.64 -2.93
C ASP A 157 -5.76 7.78 -2.01
N TYR A 158 -5.58 8.24 -0.77
CA TYR A 158 -4.74 7.58 0.23
C TYR A 158 -5.42 7.54 1.59
N VAL A 159 -5.15 6.46 2.32
CA VAL A 159 -5.47 6.33 3.73
C VAL A 159 -4.16 6.29 4.51
N TRP A 160 -4.01 7.20 5.46
CA TRP A 160 -2.90 7.20 6.42
C TRP A 160 -3.40 6.70 7.76
N TYR A 161 -3.02 5.48 8.11
CA TYR A 161 -3.23 4.98 9.47
C TYR A 161 -2.21 5.59 10.42
N LEU A 162 -2.68 6.13 11.52
CA LEU A 162 -1.85 6.64 12.59
C LEU A 162 -2.41 6.18 13.93
N THR A 163 -1.57 5.45 14.70
CA THR A 163 -1.94 4.98 16.04
C THR A 163 -2.39 6.12 16.96
N PRO A 164 -3.31 5.89 17.91
CA PRO A 164 -3.67 6.93 18.90
C PRO A 164 -2.49 7.37 19.77
N HIS A 165 -1.45 6.53 19.89
CA HIS A 165 -0.25 6.87 20.67
C HIS A 165 0.82 7.60 19.83
N ALA A 166 0.40 8.53 18.98
CA ALA A 166 1.30 9.36 18.17
C ALA A 166 0.75 10.78 18.03
N LEU A 167 1.62 11.75 17.73
CA LEU A 167 1.26 13.12 17.36
C LEU A 167 1.93 13.50 16.04
N ILE A 168 1.23 14.29 15.24
CA ILE A 168 1.80 14.97 14.08
C ILE A 168 2.45 16.24 14.59
N MET A 169 3.77 16.30 14.56
CA MET A 169 4.56 17.36 15.20
C MET A 169 4.89 18.52 14.26
N ASN A 170 4.92 18.26 12.96
CA ASN A 170 5.16 19.28 11.95
C ASN A 170 3.91 19.53 11.10
N PRO A 171 3.00 20.39 11.56
CA PRO A 171 1.72 20.62 10.87
C PRO A 171 1.85 21.44 9.58
N SER A 172 3.04 21.99 9.26
CA SER A 172 3.27 22.82 8.08
C SER A 172 3.57 21.99 6.81
N ILE A 173 3.99 20.75 6.96
CA ILE A 173 4.43 19.90 5.84
C ILE A 173 3.32 18.93 5.46
N SER A 174 2.90 18.94 4.19
CA SER A 174 1.94 17.99 3.65
C SER A 174 2.59 16.60 3.44
N LEU A 175 1.79 15.52 3.45
CA LEU A 175 2.29 14.20 3.02
C LEU A 175 2.74 14.21 1.57
N TYR A 176 2.11 15.05 0.74
CA TYR A 176 2.50 15.17 -0.66
C TYR A 176 3.95 15.62 -0.77
N ASP A 177 4.31 16.75 -0.16
CA ASP A 177 5.67 17.30 -0.21
C ASP A 177 6.69 16.41 0.51
N HIS A 178 6.27 15.85 1.66
CA HIS A 178 7.16 15.09 2.53
C HIS A 178 7.47 13.68 2.02
N VAL A 179 6.46 13.00 1.44
CA VAL A 179 6.56 11.59 1.06
C VAL A 179 6.42 11.40 -0.45
N PHE A 180 5.33 11.90 -1.04
CA PHE A 180 4.94 11.46 -2.37
C PHE A 180 5.80 12.04 -3.49
N VAL A 181 6.14 13.33 -3.43
CA VAL A 181 6.99 14.01 -4.44
C VAL A 181 8.33 13.30 -4.60
N ASN A 182 8.91 12.84 -3.49
CA ASN A 182 10.27 12.31 -3.47
C ASN A 182 10.33 10.79 -3.25
N LEU A 183 9.19 10.10 -3.38
CA LEU A 183 9.05 8.68 -3.05
C LEU A 183 10.09 7.81 -3.75
N THR A 184 10.48 8.14 -5.00
CA THR A 184 11.53 7.42 -5.74
C THR A 184 12.86 7.34 -4.99
N ASN A 185 13.24 8.42 -4.30
CA ASN A 185 14.49 8.52 -3.55
C ASN A 185 14.35 8.04 -2.10
N LEU A 186 13.13 8.09 -1.56
CA LEU A 186 12.82 7.70 -0.18
C LEU A 186 12.64 6.19 -0.03
N MET A 187 12.25 5.49 -1.09
CA MET A 187 12.11 4.04 -1.07
C MET A 187 13.45 3.35 -0.84
N GLN A 188 13.53 2.57 0.22
CA GLN A 188 14.66 1.71 0.51
C GLN A 188 14.61 0.46 -0.38
N LYS A 189 15.72 0.20 -1.07
CA LYS A 189 15.83 -0.88 -2.09
C LYS A 189 16.77 -1.95 -1.60
N ASP A 190 16.40 -3.19 -1.90
CA ASP A 190 17.23 -4.37 -1.59
C ASP A 190 17.56 -4.51 -0.09
N ILE A 191 16.62 -4.13 0.77
CA ILE A 191 16.72 -4.32 2.21
C ILE A 191 15.83 -5.49 2.66
N PRO A 192 16.18 -6.21 3.73
CA PRO A 192 15.31 -7.21 4.34
C PRO A 192 13.93 -6.61 4.64
N VAL A 193 12.85 -7.28 4.22
CA VAL A 193 11.49 -6.75 4.45
C VAL A 193 11.03 -6.87 5.91
N VAL A 194 11.65 -7.76 6.67
CA VAL A 194 11.48 -7.89 8.12
C VAL A 194 12.86 -7.93 8.75
N PRO A 195 13.18 -6.97 9.65
CA PRO A 195 14.47 -6.96 10.33
C PRO A 195 14.62 -8.13 11.30
N PRO A 196 15.89 -8.52 11.65
CA PRO A 196 17.11 -8.06 11.00
C PRO A 196 17.48 -8.88 9.77
N ASP A 197 16.97 -10.10 9.62
CA ASP A 197 17.59 -11.15 8.79
C ASP A 197 16.66 -11.78 7.76
N SER A 198 15.58 -11.13 7.35
CA SER A 198 14.71 -11.69 6.31
C SER A 198 15.49 -11.96 5.03
N VAL A 199 15.34 -13.18 4.50
CA VAL A 199 15.90 -13.55 3.19
C VAL A 199 15.13 -12.92 2.02
N ILE A 200 13.96 -12.35 2.31
CA ILE A 200 13.14 -11.64 1.33
C ILE A 200 13.46 -10.15 1.44
N HIS A 201 13.77 -9.53 0.31
CA HIS A 201 14.18 -8.15 0.20
C HIS A 201 13.17 -7.32 -0.59
N THR A 202 13.16 -6.02 -0.37
CA THR A 202 12.39 -5.05 -1.16
C THR A 202 12.88 -5.02 -2.61
N PHE A 203 11.98 -4.78 -3.54
CA PHE A 203 12.33 -4.75 -4.96
C PHE A 203 13.11 -3.49 -5.34
N SER A 204 14.26 -3.67 -6.01
CA SER A 204 15.11 -2.57 -6.47
C SER A 204 14.50 -1.77 -7.64
N HIS A 205 13.57 -2.37 -8.39
CA HIS A 205 12.98 -1.83 -9.63
C HIS A 205 11.58 -1.25 -9.45
N LEU A 206 11.05 -1.24 -8.22
CA LEU A 206 9.71 -0.71 -7.93
C LEU A 206 9.64 0.79 -8.26
N ARG A 207 8.57 1.20 -8.94
CA ARG A 207 8.30 2.59 -9.29
C ARG A 207 7.25 3.17 -8.33
N PRO A 208 7.27 4.49 -8.03
CA PRO A 208 6.25 5.12 -7.17
C PRO A 208 4.81 4.86 -7.63
N SER A 209 4.56 4.83 -8.94
CA SER A 209 3.24 4.54 -9.50
C SER A 209 2.73 3.12 -9.19
N GLN A 210 3.62 2.20 -8.84
CA GLN A 210 3.31 0.81 -8.49
C GLN A 210 3.18 0.60 -6.97
N VAL A 211 3.48 1.63 -6.17
CA VAL A 211 3.41 1.56 -4.71
C VAL A 211 1.97 1.75 -4.26
N TYR A 212 1.50 0.81 -3.44
CA TYR A 212 0.18 0.85 -2.82
C TYR A 212 0.24 0.84 -1.30
N LEU A 213 1.36 0.39 -0.73
CA LEU A 213 1.60 0.34 0.70
C LEU A 213 2.96 0.94 1.00
N ILE A 214 2.99 1.95 1.87
CA ILE A 214 4.22 2.57 2.37
C ILE A 214 4.31 2.24 3.85
N LEU A 215 5.35 1.52 4.22
CA LEU A 215 5.65 1.08 5.58
C LEU A 215 7.03 1.56 6.02
N THR A 216 7.24 1.52 7.32
CA THR A 216 8.54 1.70 7.96
C THR A 216 8.94 0.43 8.70
N GLN A 217 10.21 0.34 9.02
CA GLN A 217 10.76 -0.70 9.89
C GLN A 217 11.37 -0.05 11.11
N ASP A 218 11.26 -0.71 12.24
CA ASP A 218 12.12 -0.44 13.38
C ASP A 218 13.21 -1.53 13.49
N GLN A 219 13.97 -1.50 14.56
CA GLN A 219 15.11 -2.41 14.76
C GLN A 219 14.74 -3.91 14.72
N ASP A 220 13.54 -4.23 15.19
CA ASP A 220 13.13 -5.61 15.46
C ASP A 220 11.93 -6.05 14.60
N ASN A 221 11.24 -5.11 13.94
CA ASN A 221 9.95 -5.40 13.35
C ASN A 221 9.60 -4.46 12.19
N VAL A 222 8.55 -4.83 11.49
CA VAL A 222 7.78 -3.89 10.67
C VAL A 222 7.01 -2.95 11.60
N ALA A 223 7.13 -1.64 11.38
CA ALA A 223 6.51 -0.63 12.22
C ALA A 223 5.15 -0.18 11.65
N HIS A 224 4.12 -0.98 11.92
CA HIS A 224 2.75 -0.81 11.39
C HIS A 224 1.89 0.25 12.12
N THR A 225 2.45 0.95 13.09
CA THR A 225 1.73 1.96 13.89
C THR A 225 1.52 3.28 13.16
N SER A 226 2.25 3.48 12.06
CA SER A 226 2.02 4.54 11.07
C SER A 226 2.35 4.01 9.69
N PHE A 227 1.39 4.01 8.77
CA PHE A 227 1.60 3.59 7.39
C PHE A 227 0.58 4.22 6.45
N ILE A 228 0.92 4.25 5.16
CA ILE A 228 0.08 4.85 4.14
C ILE A 228 -0.36 3.75 3.16
N LEU A 229 -1.65 3.70 2.89
CA LEU A 229 -2.29 2.76 1.98
C LEU A 229 -2.95 3.55 0.85
N ARG A 230 -2.63 3.23 -0.40
CA ARG A 230 -3.30 3.83 -1.55
C ARG A 230 -4.70 3.26 -1.69
N ASN A 231 -5.70 4.12 -1.82
CA ASN A 231 -7.07 3.69 -2.10
C ASN A 231 -7.23 3.43 -3.60
N THR A 232 -7.42 2.18 -3.95
CA THR A 232 -7.57 1.76 -5.34
C THR A 232 -8.99 1.87 -5.86
N ALA A 233 -9.94 2.20 -5.00
CA ALA A 233 -11.34 2.43 -5.39
C ALA A 233 -11.58 3.81 -6.00
N ALA A 234 -10.73 4.82 -5.70
CA ALA A 234 -10.88 6.19 -6.15
C ALA A 234 -10.60 6.40 -7.66
N ILE A 235 -9.93 5.44 -8.33
CA ILE A 235 -9.54 5.57 -9.74
C ILE A 235 -10.70 5.11 -10.64
N LEU A 236 -11.78 5.87 -10.64
CA LEU A 236 -12.98 5.60 -11.46
C LEU A 236 -13.37 6.80 -12.32
N VAL A 237 -12.60 7.18 -13.29
CA VAL A 237 -13.12 8.08 -14.34
C VAL A 237 -12.60 7.73 -15.73
N ALA A 238 -12.48 6.47 -16.08
CA ALA A 238 -12.37 6.07 -17.48
C ALA A 238 -12.87 4.63 -17.64
N GLU A 239 -14.06 4.51 -18.19
CA GLU A 239 -14.63 3.38 -18.93
C GLU A 239 -14.11 1.97 -18.57
N ASP A 240 -14.95 1.15 -17.93
CA ASP A 240 -14.92 -0.33 -17.89
C ASP A 240 -13.64 -1.05 -17.41
N ILE A 241 -12.72 -0.40 -16.71
CA ILE A 241 -11.62 -1.11 -16.06
C ILE A 241 -12.13 -1.61 -14.70
N PRO A 242 -12.02 -2.91 -14.39
CA PRO A 242 -12.36 -3.42 -13.06
C PRO A 242 -11.60 -2.63 -12.01
N LYS A 243 -12.32 -2.08 -11.01
CA LYS A 243 -11.72 -1.43 -9.85
C LYS A 243 -10.57 -2.30 -9.37
N ASP A 244 -9.35 -1.78 -9.38
CA ASP A 244 -8.24 -2.46 -8.72
C ASP A 244 -8.54 -2.46 -7.22
N SER A 245 -9.08 -3.55 -6.73
CA SER A 245 -9.44 -3.75 -5.33
C SER A 245 -8.26 -4.18 -4.46
N TRP A 246 -7.02 -3.90 -4.91
CA TRP A 246 -5.82 -4.42 -4.23
C TRP A 246 -5.79 -4.06 -2.74
N SER A 247 -6.12 -2.85 -2.36
CA SER A 247 -6.10 -2.43 -0.96
C SER A 247 -7.13 -3.17 -0.11
N GLN A 248 -8.30 -3.44 -0.66
CA GLN A 248 -9.30 -4.28 0.01
C GLN A 248 -8.83 -5.73 0.10
N TYR A 249 -8.27 -6.27 -1.00
CA TYR A 249 -7.66 -7.60 -1.01
C TYR A 249 -6.56 -7.72 0.05
N PHE A 250 -5.66 -6.74 0.13
CA PHE A 250 -4.59 -6.72 1.13
C PHE A 250 -5.15 -6.76 2.57
N LEU A 251 -6.18 -5.95 2.87
CA LEU A 251 -6.81 -5.95 4.18
C LEU A 251 -7.56 -7.27 4.46
N ASP A 252 -8.16 -7.89 3.45
CA ASP A 252 -8.80 -9.20 3.60
C ASP A 252 -7.78 -10.29 3.89
N VAL A 253 -6.64 -10.31 3.19
CA VAL A 253 -5.53 -11.22 3.46
C VAL A 253 -4.98 -10.99 4.87
N TRP A 254 -4.81 -9.74 5.28
CA TRP A 254 -4.32 -9.42 6.62
C TRP A 254 -5.30 -9.84 7.70
N PHE A 255 -6.60 -9.70 7.47
CA PHE A 255 -7.65 -10.06 8.43
C PHE A 255 -8.13 -11.51 8.31
N ASP A 256 -7.41 -12.37 7.59
CA ASP A 256 -7.78 -13.77 7.41
C ASP A 256 -7.97 -14.47 8.78
N PRO A 257 -9.07 -15.22 8.95
CA PRO A 257 -9.34 -15.97 10.18
C PRO A 257 -8.20 -16.90 10.60
N LEU A 258 -7.44 -17.44 9.64
CA LEU A 258 -6.30 -18.30 9.91
C LEU A 258 -5.19 -17.55 10.67
N TYR A 259 -4.82 -16.36 10.21
CA TYR A 259 -3.81 -15.52 10.89
C TYR A 259 -4.27 -15.08 12.27
N ARG A 260 -5.54 -14.75 12.42
CA ARG A 260 -6.12 -14.38 13.74
C ARG A 260 -6.16 -15.55 14.70
N ALA A 261 -6.42 -16.78 14.22
CA ALA A 261 -6.43 -17.98 15.03
C ALA A 261 -5.03 -18.50 15.39
N TYR A 262 -4.00 -18.10 14.66
CA TYR A 262 -2.64 -18.62 14.83
C TYR A 262 -1.94 -18.13 16.11
N ALA A 263 -2.55 -17.21 16.85
CA ALA A 263 -2.05 -16.66 18.11
C ALA A 263 -0.58 -16.18 18.03
N PHE A 264 -0.25 -15.45 17.00
CA PHE A 264 1.06 -14.82 16.86
C PHE A 264 1.41 -13.96 18.08
N GLN A 265 2.65 -14.04 18.54
CA GLN A 265 3.12 -13.28 19.73
C GLN A 265 2.88 -11.77 19.62
N LYS A 266 3.04 -11.22 18.40
CA LYS A 266 2.80 -9.79 18.10
C LYS A 266 1.52 -9.60 17.28
N ALA A 267 0.56 -10.52 17.42
CA ALA A 267 -0.76 -10.47 16.83
C ALA A 267 -0.76 -10.03 15.34
N GLU A 268 -1.44 -8.95 15.00
CA GLU A 268 -1.58 -8.41 13.64
C GLU A 268 -0.24 -8.01 13.02
N ASN A 269 0.76 -7.61 13.83
CA ASN A 269 2.08 -7.25 13.31
C ASN A 269 2.82 -8.47 12.73
N HIS A 270 2.87 -9.59 13.45
CA HIS A 270 3.47 -10.82 12.92
C HIS A 270 2.72 -11.37 11.70
N ALA A 271 1.40 -11.22 11.66
CA ALA A 271 0.63 -11.56 10.46
C ALA A 271 1.06 -10.69 9.27
N LEU A 272 1.23 -9.39 9.47
CA LEU A 272 1.72 -8.48 8.44
C LEU A 272 3.12 -8.86 7.98
N GLU A 273 4.05 -9.12 8.91
CA GLU A 273 5.41 -9.58 8.62
C GLU A 273 5.42 -10.86 7.79
N HIS A 274 4.55 -11.81 8.13
CA HIS A 274 4.37 -13.03 7.35
C HIS A 274 3.86 -12.74 5.93
N ILE A 275 2.85 -11.87 5.81
CA ILE A 275 2.22 -11.54 4.53
C ILE A 275 3.23 -10.88 3.59
N ILE A 276 3.97 -9.88 4.04
CA ILE A 276 4.93 -9.17 3.18
C ILE A 276 6.09 -10.05 2.73
N GLN A 277 6.44 -11.08 3.49
CA GLN A 277 7.46 -12.05 3.11
C GLN A 277 6.95 -13.09 2.11
N TRP A 278 5.73 -13.59 2.29
CA TRP A 278 5.27 -14.78 1.58
C TRP A 278 4.18 -14.53 0.53
N HIS A 279 3.67 -13.30 0.42
CA HIS A 279 2.73 -12.92 -0.63
C HIS A 279 3.38 -11.99 -1.65
N PRO A 280 3.87 -12.52 -2.79
CA PRO A 280 4.56 -11.72 -3.82
C PRO A 280 3.71 -10.57 -4.35
N THR A 281 2.38 -10.74 -4.37
CA THR A 281 1.42 -9.69 -4.79
C THR A 281 1.41 -8.50 -3.83
N VAL A 282 1.71 -8.70 -2.54
CA VAL A 282 1.85 -7.65 -1.55
C VAL A 282 3.23 -7.02 -1.64
N LEU A 283 4.28 -7.85 -1.66
CA LEU A 283 5.66 -7.39 -1.78
C LEU A 283 5.89 -6.52 -3.04
N ALA A 284 5.26 -6.87 -4.16
CA ALA A 284 5.34 -6.11 -5.42
C ALA A 284 4.69 -4.72 -5.38
N LYS A 285 4.01 -4.37 -4.30
CA LYS A 285 3.33 -3.09 -4.09
C LYS A 285 3.83 -2.34 -2.85
N LEU A 286 4.82 -2.91 -2.16
CA LEU A 286 5.33 -2.41 -0.89
C LEU A 286 6.56 -1.51 -1.11
N ALA A 287 6.51 -0.30 -0.57
CA ALA A 287 7.67 0.56 -0.36
C ALA A 287 8.02 0.61 1.13
N MET A 288 9.26 0.28 1.46
CA MET A 288 9.84 0.59 2.77
C MET A 288 10.51 1.96 2.70
N VAL A 289 10.29 2.79 3.72
CA VAL A 289 10.89 4.12 3.84
C VAL A 289 11.57 4.25 5.20
N ASP A 290 12.42 5.27 5.34
CA ASP A 290 13.05 5.57 6.62
C ASP A 290 12.00 5.75 7.72
N GLN A 291 12.29 5.20 8.91
CA GLN A 291 11.35 5.24 10.02
C GLN A 291 10.99 6.66 10.44
N ARG A 292 11.98 7.57 10.46
CA ARG A 292 11.75 8.96 10.86
C ARG A 292 10.87 9.75 9.90
N LEU A 293 10.66 9.23 8.70
CA LEU A 293 9.81 9.92 7.72
C LEU A 293 8.36 10.08 8.21
N ILE A 294 7.76 9.01 8.76
CA ILE A 294 6.36 8.99 9.17
C ILE A 294 6.11 8.35 10.54
N ASN A 295 7.15 7.89 11.26
CA ASN A 295 6.98 7.06 12.46
C ASN A 295 8.16 7.13 13.43
N SER A 296 8.70 8.32 13.71
CA SER A 296 9.79 8.51 14.69
C SER A 296 9.31 8.13 16.09
N TYR A 297 10.19 7.56 16.91
CA TYR A 297 9.84 7.09 18.25
C TYR A 297 10.31 8.05 19.37
N ASN A 298 9.47 8.14 20.41
CA ASN A 298 9.90 8.71 21.68
C ASN A 298 10.61 7.64 22.52
N TYR A 299 11.93 7.80 22.72
CA TYR A 299 12.74 6.94 23.59
C TYR A 299 13.13 7.59 24.91
N GLU A 300 12.67 8.82 25.22
CA GLU A 300 13.12 9.56 26.43
C GLU A 300 12.78 8.80 27.71
N ASN A 301 11.68 8.06 27.71
CA ASN A 301 11.21 7.30 28.87
C ASN A 301 11.31 5.78 28.66
N ALA A 302 12.08 5.33 27.67
CA ALA A 302 12.32 3.91 27.52
C ALA A 302 13.21 3.40 28.67
N PRO A 303 12.89 2.24 29.30
CA PRO A 303 13.73 1.66 30.33
C PRO A 303 15.17 1.56 29.83
N SER A 304 16.13 2.03 30.65
CA SER A 304 17.55 1.87 30.36
C SER A 304 17.95 0.43 30.61
N ASP A 305 17.62 -0.48 29.69
CA ASP A 305 18.17 -1.83 29.75
C ASP A 305 19.67 -1.75 29.51
N ALA A 306 20.40 -1.80 30.60
CA ALA A 306 21.85 -1.60 30.69
C ALA A 306 22.73 -2.63 29.94
N ALA A 307 22.12 -3.49 29.13
CA ALA A 307 22.80 -4.53 28.38
C ALA A 307 22.57 -4.41 26.85
N VAL A 308 22.25 -3.22 26.35
CA VAL A 308 22.00 -3.05 24.93
C VAL A 308 23.30 -2.95 24.15
N ASN A 309 23.47 -3.85 23.21
CA ASN A 309 24.55 -3.87 22.22
C ASN A 309 24.78 -2.48 21.60
N LEU A 310 26.05 -2.09 21.36
CA LEU A 310 26.39 -0.75 20.84
C LEU A 310 25.73 -0.44 19.51
N GLU A 311 25.53 -1.46 18.67
CA GLU A 311 24.81 -1.35 17.39
C GLU A 311 23.31 -1.06 17.56
N ALA A 312 22.67 -1.69 18.56
CA ALA A 312 21.28 -1.40 18.92
C ALA A 312 21.09 0.02 19.47
N HIS A 313 22.10 0.58 20.13
CA HIS A 313 22.10 1.99 20.55
C HIS A 313 22.20 2.96 19.37
N ALA A 314 23.02 2.67 18.36
CA ALA A 314 23.15 3.50 17.17
C ALA A 314 21.83 3.53 16.38
N GLN A 315 21.19 2.38 16.15
CA GLN A 315 19.89 2.29 15.47
C GLN A 315 18.74 2.92 16.27
N LYS A 316 18.74 2.84 17.61
CA LYS A 316 17.80 3.59 18.45
C LYS A 316 17.94 5.10 18.27
N HIS A 317 19.15 5.60 18.07
CA HIS A 317 19.37 7.02 17.77
C HIS A 317 18.83 7.42 16.40
N GLU A 318 18.93 6.55 15.40
CA GLU A 318 18.45 6.82 14.05
C GLU A 318 16.92 6.90 13.95
N SER A 319 16.19 6.15 14.77
CA SER A 319 14.72 6.16 14.81
C SER A 319 14.12 7.11 15.84
N ARG A 320 14.94 7.76 16.66
CA ARG A 320 14.50 8.72 17.67
C ARG A 320 13.98 10.00 17.02
N TRP A 321 12.82 10.44 17.49
CA TRP A 321 12.25 11.71 17.09
C TRP A 321 13.23 12.88 17.30
N GLN A 322 13.30 13.74 16.30
CA GLN A 322 14.05 14.99 16.33
C GLN A 322 13.14 16.13 15.93
N LYS A 323 13.42 17.34 16.40
CA LYS A 323 12.67 18.53 16.01
C LYS A 323 12.69 18.68 14.47
N GLY A 324 11.50 18.75 13.88
CA GLY A 324 11.30 18.80 12.43
C GLY A 324 10.77 17.51 11.83
N ASP A 325 10.86 16.37 12.52
CA ASP A 325 10.21 15.13 12.07
C ASP A 325 8.68 15.30 12.06
N LEU A 326 8.03 14.68 11.08
CA LEU A 326 6.59 14.81 10.88
C LEU A 326 5.79 14.23 12.05
N VAL A 327 6.14 13.03 12.53
CA VAL A 327 5.40 12.27 13.54
C VAL A 327 6.29 11.89 14.70
N ILE A 328 5.77 11.99 15.93
CA ILE A 328 6.31 11.32 17.10
C ILE A 328 5.36 10.21 17.53
N ASN A 329 5.88 9.02 17.80
CA ASN A 329 5.13 7.86 18.25
C ASN A 329 5.65 7.40 19.63
N PHE A 330 4.72 7.22 20.56
CA PHE A 330 4.98 6.76 21.91
C PHE A 330 4.88 5.24 22.02
N LYS A 331 5.41 4.52 21.02
CA LYS A 331 5.36 3.06 20.95
C LYS A 331 5.69 2.41 22.28
N GLY A 332 4.85 1.48 22.71
CA GLY A 332 5.06 0.69 23.92
C GLY A 332 4.64 1.39 25.22
N CYS A 333 4.22 2.66 25.21
CA CYS A 333 3.79 3.36 26.42
C CYS A 333 2.63 2.62 27.13
N ALA A 334 1.67 2.08 26.37
CA ALA A 334 0.53 1.36 26.94
C ALA A 334 0.89 -0.03 27.49
N ALA A 335 1.99 -0.64 27.03
CA ALA A 335 2.41 -1.98 27.45
C ALA A 335 3.38 -1.95 28.64
N ALA A 336 4.15 -0.88 28.81
CA ALA A 336 5.15 -0.75 29.85
C ALA A 336 4.53 -0.18 31.13
N LYS A 337 4.60 -0.92 32.24
CA LYS A 337 4.03 -0.51 33.54
C LYS A 337 4.64 0.79 34.10
N GLU A 338 5.84 1.16 33.65
CA GLU A 338 6.59 2.34 34.13
C GLU A 338 6.35 3.57 33.24
N ARG A 339 5.62 3.43 32.13
CA ARG A 339 5.33 4.52 31.20
C ARG A 339 3.87 4.94 31.31
N ASP A 340 3.65 6.23 31.13
CA ASP A 340 2.34 6.84 31.13
C ASP A 340 2.14 7.57 29.80
N CYS A 341 1.35 6.93 28.92
CA CYS A 341 1.05 7.49 27.60
C CYS A 341 0.49 8.90 27.65
N GLU A 342 -0.39 9.17 28.62
CA GLU A 342 -1.06 10.48 28.74
C GLU A 342 -0.08 11.57 29.18
N LYS A 343 0.79 11.25 30.11
CA LYS A 343 1.85 12.18 30.55
C LYS A 343 2.84 12.47 29.42
N GLU A 344 3.27 11.44 28.70
CA GLU A 344 4.19 11.60 27.58
C GLU A 344 3.59 12.45 26.47
N ILE A 345 2.37 12.14 26.04
CA ILE A 345 1.72 12.85 24.95
C ILE A 345 1.45 14.32 25.30
N LYS A 346 1.12 14.63 26.56
CA LYS A 346 0.88 16.01 27.02
C LYS A 346 2.13 16.89 26.88
N GLN A 347 3.32 16.36 27.17
CA GLN A 347 4.57 17.10 27.00
C GLN A 347 4.77 17.54 25.55
N PHE A 348 4.60 16.61 24.60
CA PHE A 348 4.78 16.89 23.19
C PHE A 348 3.62 17.68 22.59
N TYR A 349 2.41 17.53 23.13
CA TYR A 349 1.28 18.33 22.74
C TYR A 349 1.48 19.82 23.04
N GLN A 350 2.12 20.15 24.16
CA GLN A 350 2.52 21.53 24.46
C GLN A 350 3.50 22.09 23.43
N ILE A 351 4.52 21.31 23.07
CA ILE A 351 5.48 21.69 22.03
C ILE A 351 4.77 21.92 20.69
N TRP A 352 3.85 21.04 20.34
CA TRP A 352 3.04 21.17 19.14
C TRP A 352 2.14 22.43 19.17
N GLN A 353 1.52 22.74 20.30
CA GLN A 353 0.70 23.94 20.45
C GLN A 353 1.53 25.22 20.25
N ASP A 354 2.74 25.28 20.78
CA ASP A 354 3.65 26.41 20.57
C ASP A 354 4.01 26.56 19.08
N GLU A 355 4.25 25.46 18.37
CA GLU A 355 4.52 25.46 16.92
C GLU A 355 3.31 25.94 16.11
N VAL A 356 2.11 25.45 16.43
CA VAL A 356 0.85 25.87 15.80
C VAL A 356 0.61 27.36 16.05
N ALA A 357 0.82 27.85 17.28
CA ALA A 357 0.66 29.26 17.61
C ALA A 357 1.64 30.15 16.83
N HIS A 358 2.85 29.66 16.60
CA HIS A 358 3.84 30.34 15.76
C HIS A 358 3.40 30.41 14.31
N LEU A 359 2.93 29.30 13.73
CA LEU A 359 2.44 29.24 12.37
C LEU A 359 1.21 30.13 12.13
N ASP A 360 0.32 30.24 13.13
CA ASP A 360 -0.90 31.07 13.05
C ASP A 360 -0.64 32.55 13.37
N GLY A 361 0.61 32.96 13.60
CA GLY A 361 0.98 34.32 13.95
C GLY A 361 0.48 34.79 15.35
N ARG A 362 0.11 33.81 16.21
CA ARG A 362 -0.40 34.04 17.58
C ARG A 362 0.70 33.96 18.64
N SER A 363 1.95 33.80 18.24
CA SER A 363 3.07 33.67 19.18
C SER A 363 3.29 34.95 19.94
N ASN A 364 3.24 34.86 21.28
CA ASN A 364 3.52 35.95 22.19
C ASN A 364 5.04 36.25 22.14
N PRO A 365 5.48 37.46 21.72
CA PRO A 365 6.92 37.76 21.54
C PRO A 365 7.73 37.71 22.84
N GLY A 366 7.11 37.48 23.98
CA GLY A 366 7.76 37.47 25.31
C GLY A 366 8.47 36.15 25.68
N LYS A 367 8.26 35.03 24.98
CA LYS A 367 8.90 33.75 25.33
C LYS A 367 10.21 33.41 24.52
N ALA A 368 10.51 34.16 23.47
CA ALA A 368 11.63 33.93 22.61
C ALA A 368 13.02 34.34 23.17
N GLN A 369 13.08 34.88 24.38
CA GLN A 369 14.32 35.36 25.00
C GLN A 369 14.85 34.50 26.16
N ALA A 370 14.25 33.32 26.41
CA ALA A 370 14.62 32.46 27.55
C ALA A 370 14.94 31.00 27.14
N ALA A 371 15.48 30.76 25.92
CA ALA A 371 15.96 29.46 25.49
C ALA A 371 17.43 29.54 25.00
#